data_82a7271c8c7ee5f5a47d85d2c00fd636
#
_entry.id   82a7271c8c7ee5f5a47d85d2c00fd636
#
_cell.length_a   1.000
_cell.length_b   1.000
_cell.length_c   1.000
_cell.angle_alpha   90.00
_cell.angle_beta   90.00
_cell.angle_gamma   90.00
#
_symmetry.space_group_name_H-M   'P 1'
#
loop_
_entity.id
_entity.type
_entity.pdbx_description
1 polymer ?
#
loop_
_entity_poly.entity_id
_entity_poly.type
_entity_poly.pdbx_seq_one_letter_code
_entity_poly.pdbx_strand_id
1 'polypeptide(L)'
;MRMWRGAVLVVTGLYFLVPLYASLRFALTTPQGHFSMSAFTSIPSETGFMPALTLSLRLAAVTMVLTMALMVPTAIVVHLRFPRLRPLFDGITLLPIGIPPIVLILGVLQIAPFVLKSTPYLLSLEYVVLAMPFAYRSLDAGLRAIDLKTLVEASRSLGGGWIATVWRVIVPNLRAALLSATILSIALVLGEFTMASLDLYTTLPVWIAATSQKSAQVSTSVSFLSLMLTWVLLLVISSFDRRYYRRLAKVAEEA
;
A
#
# COMPACT_ATOMS: atom_id res chain seq x y z
N MET A 1 37.56 2.17 -2.58
CA MET A 1 36.15 1.80 -2.88
C MET A 1 35.32 1.33 -1.66
N ARG A 2 35.84 0.47 -0.76
CA ARG A 2 35.08 -0.03 0.43
C ARG A 2 34.75 1.09 1.44
N MET A 3 35.70 2.00 1.73
CA MET A 3 35.47 3.12 2.68
C MET A 3 34.39 4.08 2.19
N TRP A 4 34.37 4.45 0.91
CA TRP A 4 33.34 5.31 0.33
C TRP A 4 31.93 4.69 0.43
N ARG A 5 31.81 3.39 0.14
CA ARG A 5 30.53 2.66 0.31
C ARG A 5 30.08 2.64 1.76
N GLY A 6 31.00 2.44 2.71
CA GLY A 6 30.70 2.52 4.14
C GLY A 6 30.25 3.92 4.56
N ALA A 7 30.93 4.95 4.13
CA ALA A 7 30.56 6.33 4.42
C ALA A 7 29.15 6.69 3.88
N VAL A 8 28.85 6.30 2.63
CA VAL A 8 27.51 6.52 2.05
C VAL A 8 26.43 5.80 2.85
N LEU A 9 26.65 4.53 3.23
CA LEU A 9 25.66 3.79 4.04
C LEU A 9 25.45 4.42 5.42
N VAL A 10 26.50 4.89 6.08
CA VAL A 10 26.40 5.57 7.38
C VAL A 10 25.65 6.90 7.25
N VAL A 11 25.99 7.73 6.26
CA VAL A 11 25.32 9.02 6.03
C VAL A 11 23.85 8.80 5.71
N THR A 12 23.54 7.84 4.81
CA THR A 12 22.15 7.50 4.48
C THR A 12 21.40 6.96 5.70
N GLY A 13 22.03 6.07 6.48
CA GLY A 13 21.45 5.55 7.71
C GLY A 13 21.13 6.67 8.72
N LEU A 14 22.08 7.57 8.96
CA LEU A 14 21.88 8.72 9.84
C LEU A 14 20.78 9.65 9.33
N TYR A 15 20.73 9.92 8.04
CA TYR A 15 19.69 10.76 7.43
C TYR A 15 18.27 10.26 7.73
N PHE A 16 18.06 8.94 7.72
CA PHE A 16 16.76 8.36 8.06
C PHE A 16 16.55 8.13 9.56
N LEU A 17 17.56 7.70 10.29
CA LEU A 17 17.41 7.32 11.70
C LEU A 17 17.34 8.53 12.64
N VAL A 18 18.04 9.62 12.33
CA VAL A 18 18.06 10.82 13.21
C VAL A 18 16.66 11.45 13.33
N PRO A 19 15.90 11.69 12.23
CA PRO A 19 14.53 12.21 12.37
C PRO A 19 13.58 11.26 13.12
N LEU A 20 13.73 9.94 12.93
CA LEU A 20 12.94 8.93 13.64
C LEU A 20 13.23 8.95 15.14
N TYR A 21 14.51 9.00 15.50
CA TYR A 21 14.94 9.13 16.91
C TYR A 21 14.43 10.44 17.51
N ALA A 22 14.54 11.55 16.80
CA ALA A 22 14.04 12.85 17.24
C ALA A 22 12.52 12.83 17.47
N SER A 23 11.77 12.23 16.56
CA SER A 23 10.31 12.07 16.68
C SER A 23 9.93 11.20 17.88
N LEU A 24 10.62 10.08 18.07
CA LEU A 24 10.41 9.21 19.24
C LEU A 24 10.74 9.91 20.53
N ARG A 25 11.90 10.60 20.59
CA ARG A 25 12.29 11.38 21.77
C ARG A 25 11.27 12.47 22.08
N PHE A 26 10.80 13.20 21.08
CA PHE A 26 9.78 14.24 21.25
C PHE A 26 8.46 13.66 21.78
N ALA A 27 8.00 12.52 21.23
CA ALA A 27 6.81 11.83 21.68
C ALA A 27 6.90 11.31 23.13
N LEU A 28 8.11 10.98 23.58
CA LEU A 28 8.40 10.49 24.94
C LEU A 28 8.80 11.59 25.94
N THR A 29 8.77 12.86 25.53
CA THR A 29 9.20 13.97 26.39
C THR A 29 8.04 14.92 26.65
N THR A 30 7.75 15.18 27.92
CA THR A 30 6.76 16.22 28.31
C THR A 30 7.27 17.62 27.98
N PRO A 31 6.39 18.66 27.92
CA PRO A 31 6.81 20.05 27.74
C PRO A 31 7.83 20.53 28.79
N GLN A 32 7.85 19.90 29.96
CA GLN A 32 8.79 20.19 31.06
C GLN A 32 10.13 19.45 30.91
N GLY A 33 10.31 18.63 29.87
CA GLY A 33 11.54 17.90 29.59
C GLY A 33 11.68 16.54 30.29
N HIS A 34 10.66 16.09 31.04
CA HIS A 34 10.67 14.77 31.69
C HIS A 34 10.25 13.65 30.74
N PHE A 35 10.82 12.47 30.93
CA PHE A 35 10.41 11.27 30.21
C PHE A 35 8.98 10.85 30.61
N SER A 36 8.11 10.63 29.65
CA SER A 36 6.74 10.17 29.87
C SER A 36 6.21 9.37 28.69
N MET A 37 5.47 8.31 28.97
CA MET A 37 4.70 7.56 27.98
C MET A 37 3.24 8.03 27.87
N SER A 38 2.88 9.11 28.55
CA SER A 38 1.50 9.60 28.60
C SER A 38 0.90 9.85 27.21
N ALA A 39 1.70 10.39 26.28
CA ALA A 39 1.26 10.64 24.90
C ALA A 39 0.87 9.35 24.14
N PHE A 40 1.51 8.22 24.44
CA PHE A 40 1.17 6.93 23.85
C PHE A 40 -0.05 6.29 24.55
N THR A 41 -0.12 6.37 25.86
CA THR A 41 -1.20 5.76 26.64
C THR A 41 -2.52 6.50 26.51
N SER A 42 -2.50 7.80 26.21
CA SER A 42 -3.72 8.60 25.99
C SER A 42 -4.35 8.40 24.60
N ILE A 43 -3.62 7.86 23.63
CA ILE A 43 -4.13 7.72 22.23
C ILE A 43 -5.53 7.09 22.16
N PRO A 44 -5.84 5.95 22.83
CA PRO A 44 -7.15 5.32 22.69
C PRO A 44 -8.29 6.15 23.27
N SER A 45 -8.01 7.03 24.24
CA SER A 45 -8.99 7.91 24.88
C SER A 45 -9.14 9.26 24.19
N GLU A 46 -8.31 9.57 23.20
CA GLU A 46 -8.39 10.82 22.45
C GLU A 46 -9.64 10.89 21.60
N THR A 47 -10.31 12.03 21.68
CA THR A 47 -11.57 12.26 20.95
C THR A 47 -11.37 12.13 19.45
N GLY A 48 -12.16 11.28 18.80
CA GLY A 48 -12.15 11.09 17.37
C GLY A 48 -11.10 10.11 16.85
N PHE A 49 -10.18 9.59 17.70
CA PHE A 49 -9.15 8.64 17.26
C PHE A 49 -9.74 7.34 16.73
N MET A 50 -10.58 6.66 17.51
CA MET A 50 -11.18 5.38 17.11
C MET A 50 -12.08 5.48 15.86
N PRO A 51 -12.96 6.49 15.73
CA PRO A 51 -13.67 6.74 14.48
C PRO A 51 -12.74 6.95 13.26
N ALA A 52 -11.69 7.75 13.40
CA ALA A 52 -10.74 8.03 12.33
C ALA A 52 -9.94 6.78 11.93
N LEU A 53 -9.48 5.99 12.90
CA LEU A 53 -8.78 4.73 12.67
C LEU A 53 -9.68 3.72 11.96
N THR A 54 -10.91 3.52 12.46
CA THR A 54 -11.86 2.56 11.87
C THR A 54 -12.29 2.97 10.46
N LEU A 55 -12.48 4.26 10.20
CA LEU A 55 -12.76 4.77 8.86
C LEU A 55 -11.58 4.48 7.92
N SER A 56 -10.35 4.83 8.31
CA SER A 56 -9.16 4.55 7.49
C SER A 56 -8.99 3.07 7.18
N LEU A 57 -9.19 2.19 8.15
CA LEU A 57 -9.09 0.74 7.95
C LEU A 57 -10.19 0.21 7.01
N ARG A 58 -11.43 0.71 7.13
CA ARG A 58 -12.53 0.35 6.23
C ARG A 58 -12.24 0.79 4.80
N LEU A 59 -11.81 2.04 4.61
CA LEU A 59 -11.44 2.56 3.28
C LEU A 59 -10.29 1.77 2.68
N ALA A 60 -9.25 1.46 3.47
CA ALA A 60 -8.13 0.65 3.02
C ALA A 60 -8.57 -0.76 2.59
N ALA A 61 -9.45 -1.42 3.36
CA ALA A 61 -9.96 -2.74 3.03
C ALA A 61 -10.80 -2.71 1.75
N VAL A 62 -11.72 -1.75 1.60
CA VAL A 62 -12.55 -1.61 0.40
C VAL A 62 -11.68 -1.30 -0.82
N THR A 63 -10.77 -0.34 -0.71
CA THR A 63 -9.84 0.01 -1.80
C THR A 63 -9.00 -1.19 -2.22
N MET A 64 -8.43 -1.93 -1.26
CA MET A 64 -7.66 -3.14 -1.52
C MET A 64 -8.47 -4.16 -2.33
N VAL A 65 -9.69 -4.48 -1.86
CA VAL A 65 -10.55 -5.46 -2.54
C VAL A 65 -10.89 -5.01 -3.96
N LEU A 66 -11.28 -3.75 -4.14
CA LEU A 66 -11.61 -3.19 -5.45
C LEU A 66 -10.39 -3.16 -6.38
N THR A 67 -9.23 -2.74 -5.87
CA THR A 67 -7.98 -2.69 -6.65
C THR A 67 -7.58 -4.10 -7.10
N MET A 68 -7.63 -5.09 -6.22
CA MET A 68 -7.32 -6.47 -6.59
C MET A 68 -8.34 -7.05 -7.55
N ALA A 69 -9.64 -6.84 -7.32
CA ALA A 69 -10.70 -7.29 -8.21
C ALA A 69 -10.59 -6.71 -9.62
N LEU A 70 -10.08 -5.49 -9.76
CA LEU A 70 -9.87 -4.82 -11.03
C LEU A 70 -8.53 -5.19 -11.67
N MET A 71 -7.44 -5.11 -10.91
CA MET A 71 -6.08 -5.23 -11.47
C MET A 71 -5.65 -6.68 -11.73
N VAL A 72 -6.07 -7.64 -10.90
CA VAL A 72 -5.66 -9.04 -11.08
C VAL A 72 -6.18 -9.62 -12.39
N PRO A 73 -7.50 -9.59 -12.69
CA PRO A 73 -7.99 -10.09 -13.97
C PRO A 73 -7.45 -9.29 -15.15
N THR A 74 -7.34 -7.96 -15.02
CA THR A 74 -6.79 -7.10 -16.07
C THR A 74 -5.36 -7.49 -16.42
N ALA A 75 -4.47 -7.61 -15.42
CA ALA A 75 -3.08 -8.00 -15.64
C ALA A 75 -2.97 -9.39 -16.31
N ILE A 76 -3.74 -10.38 -15.82
CA ILE A 76 -3.74 -11.73 -16.39
C ILE A 76 -4.22 -11.72 -17.86
N VAL A 77 -5.33 -11.03 -18.15
CA VAL A 77 -5.87 -10.95 -19.51
C VAL A 77 -4.92 -10.23 -20.46
N VAL A 78 -4.33 -9.12 -20.03
CA VAL A 78 -3.35 -8.37 -20.82
C VAL A 78 -2.13 -9.25 -21.14
N HIS A 79 -1.64 -10.02 -20.18
CA HIS A 79 -0.49 -10.91 -20.39
C HIS A 79 -0.78 -12.08 -21.34
N LEU A 80 -1.98 -12.67 -21.25
CA LEU A 80 -2.35 -13.86 -22.04
C LEU A 80 -2.91 -13.54 -23.41
N ARG A 81 -3.77 -12.52 -23.50
CA ARG A 81 -4.52 -12.25 -24.76
C ARG A 81 -3.99 -11.04 -25.53
N PHE A 82 -3.44 -10.05 -24.83
CA PHE A 82 -3.05 -8.79 -25.44
C PHE A 82 -1.61 -8.36 -25.08
N PRO A 83 -0.60 -9.24 -25.28
CA PRO A 83 0.79 -8.92 -24.88
C PRO A 83 1.35 -7.67 -25.57
N ARG A 84 0.85 -7.35 -26.78
CA ARG A 84 1.25 -6.13 -27.50
C ARG A 84 0.72 -4.84 -26.88
N LEU A 85 -0.34 -4.91 -26.09
CA LEU A 85 -0.93 -3.75 -25.41
C LEU A 85 -0.34 -3.50 -24.02
N ARG A 86 0.59 -4.34 -23.53
CA ARG A 86 1.24 -4.13 -22.23
C ARG A 86 1.82 -2.72 -22.04
N PRO A 87 2.60 -2.15 -23.00
CA PRO A 87 3.13 -0.81 -22.83
C PRO A 87 2.04 0.25 -22.71
N LEU A 88 0.91 0.06 -23.36
CA LEU A 88 -0.25 0.95 -23.27
C LEU A 88 -0.87 0.89 -21.86
N PHE A 89 -1.07 -0.32 -21.33
CA PHE A 89 -1.59 -0.50 -19.96
C PHE A 89 -0.61 0.02 -18.91
N ASP A 90 0.71 -0.21 -19.09
CA ASP A 90 1.75 0.41 -18.26
C ASP A 90 1.61 1.94 -18.25
N GLY A 91 1.44 2.55 -19.41
CA GLY A 91 1.26 4.00 -19.55
C GLY A 91 -0.03 4.50 -18.88
N ILE A 92 -1.17 3.88 -19.18
CA ILE A 92 -2.48 4.29 -18.63
C ILE A 92 -2.51 4.16 -17.11
N THR A 93 -2.00 3.06 -16.55
CA THR A 93 -1.98 2.87 -15.10
C THR A 93 -1.03 3.83 -14.38
N LEU A 94 -0.07 4.44 -15.07
CA LEU A 94 0.84 5.44 -14.52
C LEU A 94 0.27 6.87 -14.54
N LEU A 95 -0.74 7.15 -15.37
CA LEU A 95 -1.31 8.50 -15.49
C LEU A 95 -1.71 9.13 -14.14
N PRO A 96 -2.32 8.38 -13.19
CA PRO A 96 -2.70 8.96 -11.90
C PRO A 96 -1.53 9.52 -11.08
N ILE A 97 -0.32 8.99 -11.26
CA ILE A 97 0.88 9.52 -10.55
C ILE A 97 1.23 10.94 -11.04
N GLY A 98 0.96 11.23 -12.31
CA GLY A 98 1.21 12.55 -12.90
C GLY A 98 0.13 13.59 -12.58
N ILE A 99 -1.02 13.15 -12.07
CA ILE A 99 -2.15 14.04 -11.75
C ILE A 99 -2.09 14.37 -10.25
N PRO A 100 -1.98 15.66 -9.86
CA PRO A 100 -2.05 16.02 -8.45
C PRO A 100 -3.35 15.53 -7.81
N PRO A 101 -3.33 14.91 -6.60
CA PRO A 101 -4.53 14.39 -5.93
C PRO A 101 -5.66 15.41 -5.81
N ILE A 102 -5.33 16.68 -5.61
CA ILE A 102 -6.31 17.78 -5.55
C ILE A 102 -7.09 17.94 -6.86
N VAL A 103 -6.45 17.77 -8.01
CA VAL A 103 -7.11 17.89 -9.32
C VAL A 103 -8.03 16.69 -9.55
N LEU A 104 -7.59 15.51 -9.14
CA LEU A 104 -8.36 14.28 -9.27
C LEU A 104 -9.65 14.36 -8.45
N ILE A 105 -9.58 14.73 -7.16
CA ILE A 105 -10.77 14.83 -6.31
C ILE A 105 -11.73 15.92 -6.79
N LEU A 106 -11.24 17.10 -7.16
CA LEU A 106 -12.10 18.17 -7.66
C LEU A 106 -12.83 17.76 -8.95
N GLY A 107 -12.15 17.01 -9.84
CA GLY A 107 -12.78 16.47 -11.03
C GLY A 107 -13.86 15.43 -10.71
N VAL A 108 -13.57 14.50 -9.82
CA VAL A 108 -14.51 13.44 -9.39
C VAL A 108 -15.73 14.05 -8.69
N LEU A 109 -15.52 15.01 -7.78
CA LEU A 109 -16.61 15.69 -7.08
C LEU A 109 -17.57 16.43 -8.02
N GLN A 110 -17.13 16.85 -9.21
CA GLN A 110 -18.04 17.48 -10.17
C GLN A 110 -18.97 16.48 -10.86
N ILE A 111 -18.46 15.29 -11.20
CA ILE A 111 -19.18 14.31 -12.03
C ILE A 111 -19.81 13.17 -11.24
N ALA A 112 -19.34 12.89 -10.02
CA ALA A 112 -19.85 11.79 -9.21
C ALA A 112 -21.33 11.96 -8.86
N PRO A 113 -22.14 10.88 -8.88
CA PRO A 113 -23.52 10.93 -8.44
C PRO A 113 -23.65 11.35 -6.98
N PHE A 114 -24.73 12.04 -6.63
CA PHE A 114 -24.98 12.52 -5.26
C PHE A 114 -24.96 11.40 -4.22
N VAL A 115 -25.49 10.22 -4.58
CA VAL A 115 -25.50 9.03 -3.71
C VAL A 115 -24.08 8.61 -3.29
N LEU A 116 -23.10 8.69 -4.19
CA LEU A 116 -21.69 8.38 -3.86
C LEU A 116 -21.04 9.51 -3.07
N LYS A 117 -21.32 10.76 -3.40
CA LYS A 117 -20.77 11.94 -2.68
C LYS A 117 -21.19 11.98 -1.22
N SER A 118 -22.34 11.40 -0.88
CA SER A 118 -22.86 11.35 0.49
C SER A 118 -22.24 10.21 1.32
N THR A 119 -21.33 9.42 0.76
CA THR A 119 -20.70 8.28 1.43
C THR A 119 -19.17 8.37 1.37
N PRO A 120 -18.45 7.88 2.40
CA PRO A 120 -16.99 7.85 2.38
C PRO A 120 -16.40 6.88 1.34
N TYR A 121 -17.23 6.06 0.70
CA TYR A 121 -16.77 5.08 -0.29
C TYR A 121 -16.39 5.70 -1.63
N LEU A 122 -16.78 6.95 -1.90
CA LEU A 122 -16.23 7.72 -3.03
C LEU A 122 -14.72 7.80 -2.93
N LEU A 123 -14.19 8.11 -1.73
CA LEU A 123 -12.74 8.09 -1.47
C LEU A 123 -12.10 6.72 -1.80
N SER A 124 -12.79 5.60 -1.51
CA SER A 124 -12.25 4.29 -1.86
C SER A 124 -12.09 4.12 -3.37
N LEU A 125 -13.00 4.65 -4.19
CA LEU A 125 -12.89 4.61 -5.65
C LEU A 125 -11.74 5.48 -6.16
N GLU A 126 -11.55 6.67 -5.58
CA GLU A 126 -10.43 7.56 -5.89
C GLU A 126 -9.10 6.94 -5.50
N TYR A 127 -9.06 6.29 -4.33
CA TYR A 127 -7.86 5.57 -3.87
C TYR A 127 -7.54 4.34 -4.74
N VAL A 128 -8.53 3.68 -5.35
CA VAL A 128 -8.28 2.64 -6.35
C VAL A 128 -7.48 3.21 -7.52
N VAL A 129 -7.86 4.41 -8.01
CA VAL A 129 -7.14 5.07 -9.10
C VAL A 129 -5.68 5.37 -8.71
N LEU A 130 -5.44 5.86 -7.49
CA LEU A 130 -4.07 6.08 -6.98
C LEU A 130 -3.28 4.80 -6.75
N ALA A 131 -3.95 3.70 -6.37
CA ALA A 131 -3.31 2.42 -6.10
C ALA A 131 -2.99 1.61 -7.36
N MET A 132 -3.73 1.86 -8.47
CA MET A 132 -3.55 1.15 -9.75
C MET A 132 -2.10 1.03 -10.22
N PRO A 133 -1.27 2.09 -10.23
CA PRO A 133 0.11 2.01 -10.72
C PRO A 133 0.93 0.99 -9.93
N PHE A 134 0.81 0.99 -8.63
CA PHE A 134 1.57 0.14 -7.72
C PHE A 134 1.10 -1.31 -7.80
N ALA A 135 -0.22 -1.52 -7.81
CA ALA A 135 -0.82 -2.84 -7.94
C ALA A 135 -0.49 -3.48 -9.30
N TYR A 136 -0.69 -2.74 -10.40
CA TYR A 136 -0.42 -3.25 -11.74
C TYR A 136 1.07 -3.61 -11.91
N ARG A 137 2.00 -2.74 -11.49
CA ARG A 137 3.44 -3.02 -11.57
C ARG A 137 3.87 -4.24 -10.77
N SER A 138 3.33 -4.41 -9.57
CA SER A 138 3.61 -5.60 -8.75
C SER A 138 3.12 -6.87 -9.43
N LEU A 139 1.91 -6.85 -10.00
CA LEU A 139 1.32 -7.97 -10.72
C LEU A 139 2.06 -8.25 -12.04
N ASP A 140 2.40 -7.21 -12.81
CA ASP A 140 3.15 -7.33 -14.06
C ASP A 140 4.53 -7.97 -13.82
N ALA A 141 5.24 -7.53 -12.77
CA ALA A 141 6.51 -8.12 -12.39
C ALA A 141 6.37 -9.61 -12.02
N GLY A 142 5.32 -9.97 -11.26
CA GLY A 142 5.04 -11.36 -10.92
C GLY A 142 4.67 -12.22 -12.12
N LEU A 143 3.84 -11.69 -13.03
CA LEU A 143 3.44 -12.40 -14.26
C LEU A 143 4.60 -12.60 -15.25
N ARG A 144 5.56 -11.68 -15.27
CA ARG A 144 6.81 -11.83 -16.06
C ARG A 144 7.78 -12.86 -15.47
N ALA A 145 7.71 -13.09 -14.17
CA ALA A 145 8.60 -14.03 -13.49
C ALA A 145 8.21 -15.51 -13.66
N ILE A 146 7.01 -15.77 -14.18
CA ILE A 146 6.49 -17.14 -14.42
C ILE A 146 6.24 -17.36 -15.91
N ASP A 147 6.38 -18.61 -16.36
CA ASP A 147 5.94 -19.00 -17.70
C ASP A 147 4.42 -19.24 -17.71
N LEU A 148 3.69 -18.09 -17.71
CA LEU A 148 2.23 -18.07 -17.64
C LEU A 148 1.57 -18.89 -18.76
N LYS A 149 2.15 -18.88 -19.97
CA LYS A 149 1.58 -19.56 -21.14
C LYS A 149 1.63 -21.07 -20.94
N THR A 150 2.79 -21.61 -20.62
CA THR A 150 2.97 -23.05 -20.35
C THR A 150 2.10 -23.54 -19.20
N LEU A 151 1.99 -22.74 -18.11
CA LEU A 151 1.10 -23.08 -16.98
C LEU A 151 -0.37 -23.18 -17.39
N VAL A 152 -0.84 -22.27 -18.25
CA VAL A 152 -2.23 -22.29 -18.76
C VAL A 152 -2.45 -23.46 -19.70
N GLU A 153 -1.51 -23.74 -20.60
CA GLU A 153 -1.58 -24.87 -21.55
C GLU A 153 -1.60 -26.20 -20.80
N ALA A 154 -0.72 -26.39 -19.84
CA ALA A 154 -0.68 -27.59 -18.99
C ALA A 154 -2.00 -27.80 -18.22
N SER A 155 -2.54 -26.74 -17.62
CA SER A 155 -3.84 -26.81 -16.93
C SER A 155 -4.97 -27.22 -17.86
N ARG A 156 -4.98 -26.69 -19.10
CA ARG A 156 -6.00 -27.02 -20.09
C ARG A 156 -5.88 -28.45 -20.62
N SER A 157 -4.66 -28.93 -20.82
CA SER A 157 -4.40 -30.33 -21.23
C SER A 157 -4.90 -31.33 -20.19
N LEU A 158 -4.93 -30.93 -18.91
CA LEU A 158 -5.52 -31.72 -17.81
C LEU A 158 -7.04 -31.50 -17.65
N GLY A 159 -7.71 -30.83 -18.60
CA GLY A 159 -9.15 -30.57 -18.55
C GLY A 159 -9.56 -29.38 -17.69
N GLY A 160 -8.62 -28.55 -17.24
CA GLY A 160 -8.90 -27.39 -16.43
C GLY A 160 -9.65 -26.30 -17.20
N GLY A 161 -10.84 -25.89 -16.70
CA GLY A 161 -11.55 -24.71 -17.18
C GLY A 161 -10.85 -23.40 -16.78
N TRP A 162 -11.25 -22.28 -17.41
CA TRP A 162 -10.62 -20.96 -17.17
C TRP A 162 -10.58 -20.55 -15.68
N ILE A 163 -11.70 -20.67 -14.98
CA ILE A 163 -11.79 -20.32 -13.55
C ILE A 163 -10.86 -21.19 -12.71
N ALA A 164 -10.84 -22.51 -12.99
CA ALA A 164 -9.95 -23.43 -12.27
C ALA A 164 -8.47 -23.10 -12.54
N THR A 165 -8.10 -22.77 -13.77
CA THR A 165 -6.74 -22.37 -14.14
C THR A 165 -6.33 -21.10 -13.40
N VAL A 166 -7.18 -20.06 -13.37
CA VAL A 166 -6.88 -18.82 -12.66
C VAL A 166 -6.67 -19.08 -11.16
N TRP A 167 -7.64 -19.72 -10.49
CA TRP A 167 -7.61 -19.86 -9.04
C TRP A 167 -6.67 -20.95 -8.51
N ARG A 168 -6.46 -22.03 -9.24
CA ARG A 168 -5.65 -23.16 -8.79
C ARG A 168 -4.21 -23.13 -9.34
N VAL A 169 -3.97 -22.38 -10.42
CA VAL A 169 -2.65 -22.36 -11.06
C VAL A 169 -2.05 -20.94 -11.01
N ILE A 170 -2.73 -19.93 -11.58
CA ILE A 170 -2.14 -18.59 -11.74
C ILE A 170 -2.03 -17.89 -10.39
N VAL A 171 -3.12 -17.74 -9.65
CA VAL A 171 -3.18 -17.01 -8.36
C VAL A 171 -2.17 -17.55 -7.34
N PRO A 172 -2.03 -18.87 -7.13
CA PRO A 172 -1.02 -19.41 -6.20
C PRO A 172 0.42 -19.11 -6.61
N ASN A 173 0.71 -19.04 -7.91
CA ASN A 173 2.04 -18.68 -8.41
C ASN A 173 2.31 -17.17 -8.33
N LEU A 174 1.28 -16.34 -8.21
CA LEU A 174 1.37 -14.88 -8.07
C LEU A 174 1.32 -14.39 -6.62
N ARG A 175 1.32 -15.27 -5.62
CA ARG A 175 1.11 -14.88 -4.20
C ARG A 175 2.04 -13.78 -3.72
N ALA A 176 3.31 -13.77 -4.12
CA ALA A 176 4.26 -12.72 -3.74
C ALA A 176 3.88 -11.37 -4.38
N ALA A 177 3.53 -11.37 -5.67
CA ALA A 177 3.08 -10.19 -6.38
C ALA A 177 1.74 -9.66 -5.83
N LEU A 178 0.81 -10.55 -5.49
CA LEU A 178 -0.46 -10.21 -4.86
C LEU A 178 -0.26 -9.59 -3.48
N LEU A 179 0.61 -10.17 -2.65
CA LEU A 179 0.96 -9.60 -1.35
C LEU A 179 1.57 -8.21 -1.50
N SER A 180 2.56 -8.04 -2.40
CA SER A 180 3.16 -6.74 -2.65
C SER A 180 2.13 -5.71 -3.13
N ALA A 181 1.28 -6.06 -4.09
CA ALA A 181 0.21 -5.19 -4.58
C ALA A 181 -0.76 -4.80 -3.47
N THR A 182 -1.19 -5.77 -2.65
CA THR A 182 -2.10 -5.55 -1.51
C THR A 182 -1.52 -4.57 -0.50
N ILE A 183 -0.29 -4.78 -0.09
CA ILE A 183 0.31 -3.97 0.99
C ILE A 183 0.68 -2.58 0.50
N LEU A 184 1.17 -2.44 -0.74
CA LEU A 184 1.40 -1.13 -1.33
C LEU A 184 0.09 -0.33 -1.44
N SER A 185 -1.02 -0.97 -1.81
CA SER A 185 -2.33 -0.33 -1.85
C SER A 185 -2.80 0.11 -0.45
N ILE A 186 -2.68 -0.76 0.56
CA ILE A 186 -3.04 -0.44 1.94
C ILE A 186 -2.15 0.70 2.49
N ALA A 187 -0.84 0.63 2.29
CA ALA A 187 0.10 1.64 2.77
C ALA A 187 -0.19 3.02 2.16
N LEU A 188 -0.54 3.06 0.86
CA LEU A 188 -0.93 4.28 0.18
C LEU A 188 -2.19 4.89 0.80
N VAL A 189 -3.24 4.09 1.00
CA VAL A 189 -4.52 4.57 1.55
C VAL A 189 -4.35 5.06 2.98
N LEU A 190 -3.60 4.31 3.82
CA LEU A 190 -3.37 4.70 5.22
C LEU A 190 -2.51 5.96 5.36
N GLY A 191 -1.73 6.32 4.34
CA GLY A 191 -0.92 7.53 4.30
C GLY A 191 -1.58 8.71 3.57
N GLU A 192 -2.73 8.48 2.92
CA GLU A 192 -3.36 9.51 2.11
C GLU A 192 -4.11 10.54 2.98
N PHE A 193 -3.74 11.81 2.83
CA PHE A 193 -4.27 12.94 3.57
C PHE A 193 -5.08 13.90 2.69
N THR A 194 -4.60 14.15 1.48
CA THR A 194 -5.06 15.27 0.65
C THR A 194 -6.51 15.11 0.21
N MET A 195 -6.85 13.95 -0.35
CA MET A 195 -8.20 13.69 -0.83
C MET A 195 -9.19 13.60 0.33
N ALA A 196 -8.83 12.89 1.41
CA ALA A 196 -9.69 12.78 2.58
C ALA A 196 -9.97 14.15 3.22
N SER A 197 -8.98 15.04 3.29
CA SER A 197 -9.15 16.38 3.87
C SER A 197 -10.04 17.27 3.01
N LEU A 198 -9.96 17.16 1.68
CA LEU A 198 -10.76 17.92 0.72
C LEU A 198 -12.20 17.42 0.64
N ASP A 199 -12.41 16.10 0.80
CA ASP A 199 -13.73 15.47 0.85
C ASP A 199 -14.37 15.52 2.26
N LEU A 200 -13.71 16.24 3.18
CA LEU A 200 -14.16 16.50 4.55
C LEU A 200 -14.33 15.24 5.43
N TYR A 201 -13.64 14.16 5.10
CA TYR A 201 -13.62 12.96 5.93
C TYR A 201 -12.43 12.93 6.89
N THR A 202 -12.72 12.69 8.17
CA THR A 202 -11.67 12.59 9.19
C THR A 202 -11.08 11.17 9.21
N THR A 203 -10.20 10.89 8.25
CA THR A 203 -9.33 9.70 8.25
C THR A 203 -8.21 9.84 9.27
N LEU A 204 -7.45 8.77 9.54
CA LEU A 204 -6.34 8.80 10.51
C LEU A 204 -5.31 9.89 10.19
N PRO A 205 -4.81 10.08 8.94
CA PRO A 205 -3.91 11.18 8.62
C PRO A 205 -4.53 12.57 8.85
N VAL A 206 -5.81 12.75 8.54
CA VAL A 206 -6.53 14.02 8.76
C VAL A 206 -6.69 14.28 10.26
N TRP A 207 -7.04 13.26 11.05
CA TRP A 207 -7.10 13.35 12.50
C TRP A 207 -5.73 13.70 13.11
N ILE A 208 -4.64 13.06 12.66
CA ILE A 208 -3.27 13.36 13.09
C ILE A 208 -2.94 14.84 12.85
N ALA A 209 -3.23 15.36 11.67
CA ALA A 209 -2.98 16.75 11.31
C ALA A 209 -3.80 17.71 12.18
N ALA A 210 -5.08 17.43 12.43
CA ALA A 210 -5.93 18.24 13.31
C ALA A 210 -5.46 18.19 14.78
N THR A 211 -5.05 17.01 15.25
CA THR A 211 -4.56 16.81 16.63
C THR A 211 -3.22 17.48 16.84
N SER A 212 -2.38 17.65 15.82
CA SER A 212 -1.08 18.33 15.94
C SER A 212 -1.21 19.77 16.42
N GLN A 213 -2.33 20.43 16.13
CA GLN A 213 -2.62 21.79 16.59
C GLN A 213 -3.02 21.85 18.08
N LYS A 214 -3.45 20.73 18.67
CA LYS A 214 -3.88 20.64 20.09
C LYS A 214 -2.83 20.00 20.97
N SER A 215 -2.24 18.90 20.50
CA SER A 215 -1.20 18.14 21.20
C SER A 215 -0.21 17.56 20.19
N ALA A 216 0.93 18.27 20.07
CA ALA A 216 2.00 17.84 19.17
C ALA A 216 2.58 16.48 19.59
N GLN A 217 2.66 16.20 20.91
CA GLN A 217 3.20 14.92 21.40
C GLN A 217 2.31 13.74 21.02
N VAL A 218 0.97 13.85 21.21
CA VAL A 218 0.02 12.79 20.81
C VAL A 218 0.05 12.57 19.31
N SER A 219 -0.01 13.64 18.51
CA SER A 219 0.07 13.57 17.06
C SER A 219 1.37 12.87 16.59
N THR A 220 2.51 13.26 17.17
CA THR A 220 3.81 12.64 16.85
C THR A 220 3.85 11.17 17.27
N SER A 221 3.26 10.81 18.42
CA SER A 221 3.18 9.42 18.88
C SER A 221 2.39 8.55 17.90
N VAL A 222 1.22 9.01 17.43
CA VAL A 222 0.42 8.27 16.46
C VAL A 222 1.13 8.20 15.11
N SER A 223 1.76 9.29 14.66
CA SER A 223 2.55 9.29 13.41
C SER A 223 3.70 8.28 13.48
N PHE A 224 4.41 8.23 14.61
CA PHE A 224 5.49 7.28 14.83
C PHE A 224 4.99 5.83 14.83
N LEU A 225 3.87 5.53 15.50
CA LEU A 225 3.26 4.20 15.48
C LEU A 225 2.79 3.80 14.08
N SER A 226 2.18 4.72 13.33
CA SER A 226 1.74 4.48 11.95
C SER A 226 2.93 4.17 11.03
N LEU A 227 4.04 4.89 11.18
CA LEU A 227 5.26 4.63 10.44
C LEU A 227 5.86 3.26 10.82
N MET A 228 5.93 2.93 12.11
CA MET A 228 6.41 1.63 12.58
C MET A 228 5.53 0.49 12.08
N LEU A 229 4.22 0.65 12.09
CA LEU A 229 3.30 -0.33 11.53
C LEU A 229 3.56 -0.57 10.04
N THR A 230 3.70 0.50 9.26
CA THR A 230 4.03 0.40 7.84
C THR A 230 5.37 -0.30 7.63
N TRP A 231 6.37 0.00 8.44
CA TRP A 231 7.69 -0.62 8.37
C TRP A 231 7.64 -2.12 8.70
N VAL A 232 6.90 -2.49 9.75
CA VAL A 232 6.66 -3.90 10.11
C VAL A 232 5.94 -4.65 8.99
N LEU A 233 4.92 -4.05 8.39
CA LEU A 233 4.23 -4.64 7.24
C LEU A 233 5.19 -4.89 6.07
N LEU A 234 6.05 -3.93 5.73
CA LEU A 234 7.06 -4.08 4.67
C LEU A 234 8.08 -5.18 5.00
N LEU A 235 8.54 -5.28 6.26
CA LEU A 235 9.45 -6.35 6.69
C LEU A 235 8.79 -7.73 6.62
N VAL A 236 7.53 -7.83 7.00
CA VAL A 236 6.75 -9.08 6.90
C VAL A 236 6.71 -9.55 5.44
N ILE A 237 6.41 -8.67 4.49
CA ILE A 237 6.41 -9.01 3.06
C ILE A 237 7.79 -9.48 2.60
N SER A 238 8.82 -8.67 2.88
CA SER A 238 10.19 -8.98 2.47
C SER A 238 10.64 -10.35 3.01
N SER A 239 10.17 -10.75 4.20
CA SER A 239 10.48 -12.05 4.78
C SER A 239 9.76 -13.21 4.09
N PHE A 240 8.52 -13.00 3.62
CA PHE A 240 7.79 -14.00 2.84
C PHE A 240 8.44 -14.23 1.47
N ASP A 241 8.83 -13.18 0.79
CA ASP A 241 9.51 -13.23 -0.51
C ASP A 241 10.83 -14.03 -0.42
N ARG A 242 11.67 -13.70 0.57
CA ARG A 242 12.95 -14.41 0.79
C ARG A 242 12.78 -15.90 1.08
N ARG A 243 11.76 -16.29 1.83
CA ARG A 243 11.47 -17.71 2.14
C ARG A 243 11.02 -18.47 0.91
N TYR A 244 10.28 -17.83 0.01
CA TYR A 244 9.81 -18.42 -1.23
C TYR A 244 10.95 -18.70 -2.20
N TYR A 245 11.81 -17.72 -2.48
CA TYR A 245 12.97 -17.90 -3.37
C TYR A 245 13.97 -18.92 -2.84
N ARG A 246 14.20 -18.96 -1.51
CA ARG A 246 15.05 -19.98 -0.90
C ARG A 246 14.50 -21.41 -1.05
N ARG A 247 13.20 -21.59 -1.03
CA ARG A 247 12.58 -22.91 -1.25
C ARG A 247 12.71 -23.34 -2.71
N LEU A 248 12.50 -22.44 -3.66
CA LEU A 248 12.68 -22.73 -5.09
C LEU A 248 14.14 -23.06 -5.42
N ALA A 249 15.11 -22.34 -4.86
CA ALA A 249 16.52 -22.63 -5.03
C ALA A 249 16.91 -24.04 -4.51
N LYS A 250 16.39 -24.44 -3.34
CA LYS A 250 16.63 -25.80 -2.81
C LYS A 250 16.04 -26.90 -3.68
N VAL A 251 14.82 -26.70 -4.19
CA VAL A 251 14.19 -27.70 -5.10
C VAL A 251 14.93 -27.79 -6.43
N ALA A 252 15.53 -26.70 -6.91
CA ALA A 252 16.34 -26.69 -8.12
C ALA A 252 17.73 -27.31 -7.93
N GLU A 253 18.27 -27.36 -6.69
CA GLU A 253 19.53 -28.04 -6.35
C GLU A 253 19.34 -29.57 -6.14
N GLU A 254 18.10 -30.00 -5.82
CA GLU A 254 17.76 -31.41 -5.57
C GLU A 254 17.25 -32.15 -6.84
N ALA A 255 17.02 -31.45 -7.95
CA ALA A 255 16.55 -31.98 -9.25
C ALA A 255 17.68 -32.07 -10.26
#